data_aed3cdb2e6234c32ab442a1875fe7db1
#
_entry.id   aed3cdb2e6234c32ab442a1875fe7db1
#
_cell.length_a   1.000
_cell.length_b   1.000
_cell.length_c   1.000
_cell.angle_alpha   90.00
_cell.angle_beta   90.00
_cell.angle_gamma   90.00
#
_symmetry.space_group_name_H-M   'P 1'
#
loop_
_entity.id
_entity.type
_entity.pdbx_description
1 polymer ?
#
loop_
_entity_poly.entity_id
_entity_poly.type
_entity_poly.pdbx_seq_one_letter_code
_entity_poly.pdbx_strand_id
1 'polypeptide(L)'
;VIAVADLPMGAAVQVEAVVSHGDGTPPQAIEDRHGLIIEANNTEHAPKCPFSTQTVAFSHYNHLSAQLPLDPKTNALVAGGIKEQTTQCLENIKAIIESVDHSLADLVKVNIFVKEIEELAAVDDVYQTYFPEGTPARRVIGVTDLPKGAQIQIEAIAGNAEGTPPIG
;
A
#
# COMPACT_ATOMS: atom_id res chain seq x y z
N VAL A 1 -7.95 -0.62 -6.79
CA VAL A 1 -8.72 -0.06 -7.92
C VAL A 1 -9.12 1.35 -7.58
N ILE A 2 -8.95 2.26 -8.51
CA ILE A 2 -9.40 3.66 -8.44
C ILE A 2 -10.18 4.00 -9.70
N ALA A 3 -11.11 4.94 -9.64
CA ALA A 3 -11.76 5.51 -10.80
C ALA A 3 -11.13 6.86 -11.15
N VAL A 4 -10.93 7.12 -12.41
CA VAL A 4 -10.37 8.37 -12.94
C VAL A 4 -11.32 8.95 -13.98
N ALA A 5 -11.21 10.25 -14.24
CA ALA A 5 -12.10 10.94 -15.18
C ALA A 5 -11.93 10.45 -16.61
N ASP A 6 -10.70 10.12 -17.01
CA ASP A 6 -10.39 9.67 -18.38
C ASP A 6 -9.08 8.88 -18.40
N LEU A 7 -8.91 8.06 -19.41
CA LEU A 7 -7.69 7.30 -19.69
C LEU A 7 -7.20 7.59 -21.11
N PRO A 8 -5.88 7.51 -21.36
CA PRO A 8 -5.32 7.75 -22.69
C PRO A 8 -6.00 6.90 -23.76
N MET A 9 -6.22 7.48 -24.92
CA MET A 9 -6.80 6.83 -26.11
C MET A 9 -8.22 6.26 -25.88
N GLY A 10 -8.98 6.76 -24.89
CA GLY A 10 -10.32 6.29 -24.57
C GLY A 10 -10.35 4.87 -23.99
N ALA A 11 -9.26 4.41 -23.40
CA ALA A 11 -9.21 3.11 -22.75
C ALA A 11 -10.19 3.03 -21.57
N ALA A 12 -10.86 1.89 -21.42
CA ALA A 12 -11.76 1.65 -20.29
C ALA A 12 -11.02 1.24 -19.02
N VAL A 13 -9.83 0.65 -19.14
CA VAL A 13 -9.01 0.16 -18.02
C VAL A 13 -7.53 0.37 -18.34
N GLN A 14 -6.77 0.75 -17.32
CA GLN A 14 -5.31 0.70 -17.33
C GLN A 14 -4.83 -0.16 -16.17
N VAL A 15 -3.83 -0.98 -16.41
CA VAL A 15 -3.21 -1.85 -15.39
C VAL A 15 -1.72 -1.50 -15.31
N GLU A 16 -1.24 -1.35 -14.08
CA GLU A 16 0.18 -1.27 -13.75
C GLU A 16 0.59 -2.52 -12.98
N ALA A 17 1.75 -3.07 -13.29
CA ALA A 17 2.29 -4.24 -12.60
C ALA A 17 3.79 -4.08 -12.36
N VAL A 18 4.25 -4.58 -11.23
CA VAL A 18 5.67 -4.78 -10.93
C VAL A 18 5.96 -6.27 -11.07
N VAL A 19 6.95 -6.60 -11.89
CA VAL A 19 7.33 -7.98 -12.16
C VAL A 19 8.75 -8.21 -11.67
N SER A 20 8.94 -9.26 -10.90
CA SER A 20 10.24 -9.73 -10.49
C SER A 20 10.99 -10.34 -11.69
N HIS A 21 12.25 -9.96 -11.86
CA HIS A 21 13.11 -10.42 -12.95
C HIS A 21 14.45 -10.89 -12.42
N GLY A 22 14.53 -11.94 -11.63
CA GLY A 22 15.81 -12.49 -11.19
C GLY A 22 16.88 -11.44 -10.80
N ASP A 23 18.11 -11.82 -10.82
CA ASP A 23 19.29 -10.99 -10.52
C ASP A 23 19.82 -10.17 -11.72
N GLY A 24 18.99 -9.96 -12.74
CA GLY A 24 19.40 -9.23 -13.96
C GLY A 24 20.11 -10.07 -15.02
N THR A 25 20.23 -11.36 -14.81
CA THR A 25 20.70 -12.30 -15.84
C THR A 25 19.61 -12.64 -16.85
N PRO A 26 19.92 -13.21 -18.03
CA PRO A 26 18.92 -13.65 -19.02
C PRO A 26 17.83 -14.50 -18.38
N PRO A 27 16.61 -14.55 -18.96
CA PRO A 27 15.47 -15.20 -18.34
C PRO A 27 15.82 -16.61 -17.89
N GLN A 28 15.85 -16.77 -16.55
CA GLN A 28 16.05 -18.08 -15.94
C GLN A 28 14.76 -18.89 -16.05
N ALA A 29 14.88 -20.19 -16.26
CA ALA A 29 13.77 -21.09 -16.13
C ALA A 29 13.11 -20.93 -14.74
N ILE A 30 11.80 -21.17 -14.65
CA ILE A 30 11.06 -21.03 -13.39
C ILE A 30 11.69 -21.87 -12.28
N GLU A 31 12.25 -23.05 -12.64
CA GLU A 31 12.92 -23.97 -11.75
C GLU A 31 14.23 -23.38 -11.14
N ASP A 32 14.87 -22.47 -11.84
CA ASP A 32 16.15 -21.85 -11.41
C ASP A 32 15.93 -20.58 -10.59
N ARG A 33 14.67 -20.17 -10.36
CA ARG A 33 14.34 -18.95 -9.57
C ARG A 33 14.32 -19.18 -8.07
N HIS A 34 14.84 -20.28 -7.58
CA HIS A 34 14.82 -20.69 -6.16
C HIS A 34 15.57 -19.75 -5.19
N GLY A 35 16.35 -18.81 -5.71
CA GLY A 35 16.99 -17.78 -4.89
C GLY A 35 16.19 -16.48 -4.76
N LEU A 36 15.04 -16.37 -5.44
CA LEU A 36 14.17 -15.22 -5.35
C LEU A 36 13.08 -15.48 -4.33
N ILE A 37 13.27 -14.95 -3.15
CA ILE A 37 12.25 -15.02 -2.11
C ILE A 37 11.16 -14.01 -2.46
N ILE A 38 10.05 -14.49 -3.01
CA ILE A 38 8.79 -13.76 -3.07
C ILE A 38 7.95 -14.28 -1.92
N GLU A 39 7.83 -13.50 -0.87
CA GLU A 39 7.04 -13.85 0.29
C GLU A 39 5.73 -13.07 0.29
N ALA A 40 4.63 -13.80 0.17
CA ALA A 40 3.29 -13.25 0.24
C ALA A 40 2.69 -13.51 1.63
N ASN A 41 2.24 -12.45 2.31
CA ASN A 41 1.69 -12.55 3.65
C ASN A 41 0.33 -11.86 3.79
N ASN A 42 -0.51 -12.46 4.63
CA ASN A 42 -1.80 -11.90 5.06
C ASN A 42 -1.93 -12.03 6.57
N THR A 43 -2.35 -10.96 7.23
CA THR A 43 -2.70 -10.94 8.66
C THR A 43 -4.21 -10.88 8.87
N GLU A 44 -4.67 -11.39 10.01
CA GLU A 44 -6.06 -11.24 10.47
C GLU A 44 -6.36 -9.84 11.01
N HIS A 45 -5.33 -9.03 11.22
CA HIS A 45 -5.43 -7.69 11.80
C HIS A 45 -5.66 -6.58 10.77
N ALA A 46 -5.75 -6.95 9.48
CA ALA A 46 -6.10 -6.04 8.39
C ALA A 46 -7.15 -6.68 7.47
N PRO A 47 -7.92 -5.87 6.71
CA PRO A 47 -8.94 -6.37 5.80
C PRO A 47 -8.35 -7.29 4.73
N LYS A 48 -8.99 -8.43 4.49
CA LYS A 48 -8.60 -9.38 3.43
C LYS A 48 -9.36 -9.13 2.14
N CYS A 49 -8.67 -9.28 1.04
CA CYS A 49 -9.24 -9.27 -0.30
C CYS A 49 -9.06 -10.66 -0.93
N PRO A 50 -10.12 -11.26 -1.52
CA PRO A 50 -9.99 -12.58 -2.15
C PRO A 50 -9.16 -12.56 -3.44
N PHE A 51 -8.83 -11.38 -3.97
CA PHE A 51 -8.15 -11.20 -5.25
C PHE A 51 -6.72 -10.66 -5.12
N SER A 52 -6.25 -10.38 -3.89
CA SER A 52 -4.91 -9.83 -3.66
C SER A 52 -4.38 -10.20 -2.28
N THR A 53 -3.07 -10.34 -2.18
CA THR A 53 -2.35 -10.49 -0.91
C THR A 53 -2.11 -9.12 -0.30
N GLN A 54 -2.12 -9.02 1.02
CA GLN A 54 -1.95 -7.74 1.72
C GLN A 54 -0.54 -7.18 1.56
N THR A 55 0.50 -8.02 1.63
CA THR A 55 1.88 -7.62 1.34
C THR A 55 2.65 -8.71 0.62
N VAL A 56 3.57 -8.27 -0.24
CA VAL A 56 4.50 -9.14 -0.96
C VAL A 56 5.90 -8.57 -0.79
N ALA A 57 6.77 -9.34 -0.14
CA ALA A 57 8.18 -9.04 -0.05
C ALA A 57 8.89 -9.51 -1.32
N PHE A 58 9.73 -8.67 -1.87
CA PHE A 58 10.62 -9.00 -2.97
C PHE A 58 11.91 -8.16 -2.86
N SER A 59 13.07 -8.85 -2.80
CA SER A 59 14.36 -8.19 -2.68
C SER A 59 14.40 -7.24 -1.47
N HIS A 60 14.63 -5.96 -1.70
CA HIS A 60 14.77 -4.94 -0.66
C HIS A 60 13.45 -4.22 -0.29
N TYR A 61 12.32 -4.68 -0.79
CA TYR A 61 11.05 -3.99 -0.59
C TYR A 61 9.90 -4.93 -0.24
N ASN A 62 9.03 -4.44 0.63
CA ASN A 62 7.68 -4.97 0.85
C ASN A 62 6.68 -4.08 0.13
N HIS A 63 5.94 -4.64 -0.81
CA HIS A 63 4.88 -3.97 -1.55
C HIS A 63 3.53 -4.27 -0.89
N LEU A 64 2.89 -3.26 -0.34
CA LEU A 64 1.59 -3.39 0.30
C LEU A 64 0.48 -3.11 -0.69
N SER A 65 -0.53 -3.97 -0.71
CA SER A 65 -1.78 -3.71 -1.42
C SER A 65 -2.47 -2.47 -0.86
N ALA A 66 -3.09 -1.71 -1.75
CA ALA A 66 -3.83 -0.52 -1.37
C ALA A 66 -4.92 -0.84 -0.34
N GLN A 67 -4.91 -0.12 0.77
CA GLN A 67 -5.84 -0.28 1.87
C GLN A 67 -7.00 0.71 1.75
N LEU A 68 -8.21 0.17 1.80
CA LEU A 68 -9.44 0.94 2.03
C LEU A 68 -9.67 1.08 3.53
N PRO A 69 -10.47 2.07 3.97
CA PRO A 69 -10.77 2.28 5.38
C PRO A 69 -11.83 1.29 5.88
N LEU A 70 -11.49 0.01 5.82
CA LEU A 70 -12.35 -1.09 6.24
C LEU A 70 -11.93 -1.61 7.61
N ASP A 71 -12.91 -1.89 8.45
CA ASP A 71 -12.71 -2.62 9.69
C ASP A 71 -12.26 -4.06 9.38
N PRO A 72 -11.17 -4.57 9.97
CA PRO A 72 -10.62 -5.89 9.64
C PRO A 72 -11.53 -7.06 10.04
N LYS A 73 -12.41 -6.87 11.03
CA LYS A 73 -13.29 -7.93 11.53
C LYS A 73 -14.56 -8.07 10.69
N THR A 74 -15.10 -6.94 10.24
CA THR A 74 -16.38 -6.91 9.51
C THR A 74 -16.21 -6.76 8.00
N ASN A 75 -15.03 -6.33 7.56
CA ASN A 75 -14.72 -5.96 6.17
C ASN A 75 -15.69 -4.89 5.62
N ALA A 76 -16.28 -4.11 6.50
CA ALA A 76 -17.17 -2.99 6.20
C ALA A 76 -16.42 -1.66 6.31
N LEU A 77 -16.89 -0.65 5.57
CA LEU A 77 -16.39 0.72 5.68
C LEU A 77 -16.62 1.23 7.10
N VAL A 78 -15.60 1.83 7.71
CA VAL A 78 -15.74 2.44 9.04
C VAL A 78 -16.66 3.66 8.99
N ALA A 79 -17.38 3.88 10.08
CA ALA A 79 -18.21 5.08 10.23
C ALA A 79 -17.33 6.32 10.41
N GLY A 80 -17.84 7.47 10.01
CA GLY A 80 -17.16 8.75 10.14
C GLY A 80 -16.74 9.35 8.80
N GLY A 81 -16.01 10.46 8.86
CA GLY A 81 -15.53 11.22 7.71
C GLY A 81 -14.11 10.84 7.31
N ILE A 82 -13.49 11.77 6.59
CA ILE A 82 -12.14 11.57 6.03
C ILE A 82 -11.09 11.28 7.11
N LYS A 83 -11.19 11.87 8.31
CA LYS A 83 -10.21 11.66 9.39
C LYS A 83 -10.27 10.22 9.92
N GLU A 84 -11.45 9.71 10.22
CA GLU A 84 -11.66 8.33 10.68
C GLU A 84 -11.24 7.34 9.61
N GLN A 85 -11.55 7.62 8.36
CA GLN A 85 -11.18 6.78 7.23
C GLN A 85 -9.65 6.79 6.99
N THR A 86 -8.99 7.94 7.11
CA THR A 86 -7.54 8.04 7.03
C THR A 86 -6.87 7.24 8.14
N THR A 87 -7.35 7.39 9.38
CA THR A 87 -6.88 6.62 10.53
C THR A 87 -6.97 5.12 10.25
N GLN A 88 -8.13 4.65 9.79
CA GLN A 88 -8.32 3.22 9.53
C GLN A 88 -7.40 2.68 8.43
N CYS A 89 -7.18 3.43 7.36
CA CYS A 89 -6.22 3.03 6.31
C CYS A 89 -4.80 2.88 6.88
N LEU A 90 -4.35 3.83 7.71
CA LEU A 90 -3.02 3.81 8.32
C LEU A 90 -2.88 2.70 9.37
N GLU A 91 -3.92 2.43 10.17
CA GLU A 91 -3.94 1.29 11.10
C GLU A 91 -3.89 -0.05 10.35
N ASN A 92 -4.58 -0.17 9.23
CA ASN A 92 -4.52 -1.38 8.40
C ASN A 92 -3.10 -1.57 7.83
N ILE A 93 -2.47 -0.51 7.30
CA ILE A 93 -1.08 -0.55 6.81
C ILE A 93 -0.13 -0.94 7.94
N LYS A 94 -0.28 -0.33 9.12
CA LYS A 94 0.51 -0.64 10.30
C LYS A 94 0.41 -2.11 10.68
N ALA A 95 -0.80 -2.65 10.79
CA ALA A 95 -1.02 -4.05 11.11
C ALA A 95 -0.41 -5.02 10.08
N ILE A 96 -0.43 -4.66 8.80
CA ILE A 96 0.18 -5.46 7.74
C ILE A 96 1.70 -5.46 7.88
N ILE A 97 2.31 -4.29 8.02
CA ILE A 97 3.78 -4.21 8.04
C ILE A 97 4.37 -4.78 9.33
N GLU A 98 3.68 -4.63 10.47
CA GLU A 98 4.06 -5.26 11.74
C GLU A 98 3.95 -6.80 11.69
N SER A 99 3.07 -7.36 10.85
CA SER A 99 2.94 -8.81 10.69
C SER A 99 4.11 -9.48 9.95
N VAL A 100 5.01 -8.68 9.40
CA VAL A 100 6.23 -9.11 8.71
C VAL A 100 7.47 -8.49 9.33
N ASP A 101 7.42 -8.23 10.65
CA ASP A 101 8.52 -7.76 11.50
C ASP A 101 9.10 -6.39 11.11
N HIS A 102 8.28 -5.52 10.48
CA HIS A 102 8.61 -4.15 10.16
C HIS A 102 7.75 -3.16 10.94
N SER A 103 8.03 -1.88 10.77
CA SER A 103 7.29 -0.77 11.39
C SER A 103 6.94 0.31 10.37
N LEU A 104 6.12 1.29 10.77
CA LEU A 104 5.84 2.45 9.92
C LEU A 104 7.10 3.28 9.59
N ALA A 105 8.15 3.18 10.40
CA ALA A 105 9.43 3.86 10.13
C ALA A 105 10.17 3.28 8.91
N ASP A 106 9.83 2.05 8.51
CA ASP A 106 10.44 1.38 7.36
C ASP A 106 9.73 1.75 6.03
N LEU A 107 8.63 2.50 6.09
CA LEU A 107 7.95 2.94 4.88
C LEU A 107 8.79 3.96 4.11
N VAL A 108 9.03 3.68 2.85
CA VAL A 108 9.80 4.55 1.94
C VAL A 108 8.92 5.35 0.99
N LYS A 109 7.71 4.85 0.72
CA LYS A 109 6.74 5.50 -0.17
C LYS A 109 5.31 5.27 0.28
N VAL A 110 4.50 6.33 0.23
CA VAL A 110 3.05 6.29 0.43
C VAL A 110 2.37 7.00 -0.72
N ASN A 111 1.37 6.35 -1.33
CA ASN A 111 0.47 6.97 -2.29
C ASN A 111 -0.92 7.05 -1.68
N ILE A 112 -1.50 8.23 -1.70
CA ILE A 112 -2.83 8.55 -1.15
C ILE A 112 -3.75 8.93 -2.31
N PHE A 113 -4.89 8.26 -2.38
CA PHE A 113 -5.95 8.54 -3.33
C PHE A 113 -7.14 9.09 -2.55
N VAL A 114 -7.62 10.28 -2.88
CA VAL A 114 -8.69 10.97 -2.16
C VAL A 114 -9.75 11.46 -3.14
N LYS A 115 -11.03 11.31 -2.78
CA LYS A 115 -12.14 11.75 -3.65
C LYS A 115 -12.25 13.27 -3.70
N GLU A 116 -12.22 13.91 -2.53
CA GLU A 116 -12.34 15.37 -2.41
C GLU A 116 -10.98 15.94 -2.00
N ILE A 117 -10.25 16.50 -2.97
CA ILE A 117 -8.90 17.03 -2.73
C ILE A 117 -8.88 18.18 -1.72
N GLU A 118 -9.98 18.89 -1.57
CA GLU A 118 -10.19 19.96 -0.60
C GLU A 118 -10.11 19.46 0.86
N GLU A 119 -10.35 18.16 1.09
CA GLU A 119 -10.21 17.54 2.41
C GLU A 119 -8.78 17.16 2.78
N LEU A 120 -7.80 17.45 1.91
CA LEU A 120 -6.40 17.06 2.12
C LEU A 120 -5.83 17.57 3.44
N ALA A 121 -6.21 18.77 3.89
CA ALA A 121 -5.78 19.29 5.18
C ALA A 121 -6.20 18.40 6.36
N ALA A 122 -7.40 17.82 6.30
CA ALA A 122 -7.89 16.89 7.31
C ALA A 122 -7.16 15.52 7.26
N VAL A 123 -6.77 15.09 6.08
CA VAL A 123 -5.89 13.92 5.88
C VAL A 123 -4.51 14.19 6.49
N ASP A 124 -3.94 15.36 6.24
CA ASP A 124 -2.62 15.77 6.72
C ASP A 124 -2.57 15.83 8.25
N ASP A 125 -3.62 16.34 8.89
CA ASP A 125 -3.74 16.37 10.35
C ASP A 125 -3.58 14.97 10.96
N VAL A 126 -4.21 13.96 10.35
CA VAL A 126 -4.10 12.57 10.80
C VAL A 126 -2.73 11.99 10.43
N TYR A 127 -2.30 12.19 9.19
CA TYR A 127 -1.04 11.65 8.66
C TYR A 127 0.17 12.03 9.52
N GLN A 128 0.25 13.29 9.97
CA GLN A 128 1.33 13.79 10.82
C GLN A 128 1.43 13.06 12.16
N THR A 129 0.34 12.52 12.68
CA THR A 129 0.37 11.75 13.94
C THR A 129 1.08 10.41 13.79
N TYR A 130 1.11 9.84 12.58
CA TYR A 130 1.82 8.60 12.26
C TYR A 130 3.25 8.85 11.77
N PHE A 131 3.51 10.00 11.15
CA PHE A 131 4.80 10.35 10.53
C PHE A 131 5.28 11.74 10.97
N PRO A 132 5.61 11.92 12.25
CA PRO A 132 5.98 13.24 12.78
C PRO A 132 7.27 13.80 12.18
N GLU A 133 8.18 12.93 11.74
CA GLU A 133 9.47 13.32 11.13
C GLU A 133 9.35 13.63 9.62
N GLY A 134 8.16 13.56 9.03
CA GLY A 134 7.91 13.89 7.63
C GLY A 134 8.34 12.82 6.62
N THR A 135 8.77 11.65 7.06
CA THR A 135 8.99 10.46 6.23
C THR A 135 7.70 9.61 6.23
N PRO A 136 7.40 8.81 5.22
CA PRO A 136 8.05 8.52 3.94
C PRO A 136 7.79 9.55 2.82
N ALA A 137 8.42 9.35 1.65
CA ALA A 137 8.06 10.10 0.46
C ALA A 137 6.58 9.88 0.11
N ARG A 138 5.83 10.96 -0.14
CA ARG A 138 4.38 10.93 -0.32
C ARG A 138 3.93 11.45 -1.70
N ARG A 139 2.90 10.83 -2.23
CA ARG A 139 2.16 11.31 -3.40
C ARG A 139 0.67 11.34 -3.07
N VAL A 140 -0.03 12.41 -3.47
CA VAL A 140 -1.49 12.53 -3.34
C VAL A 140 -2.10 12.70 -4.71
N ILE A 141 -3.22 12.00 -4.96
CA ILE A 141 -3.95 12.03 -6.23
C ILE A 141 -5.44 12.16 -5.90
N GLY A 142 -6.09 13.17 -6.49
CA GLY A 142 -7.55 13.25 -6.52
C GLY A 142 -8.10 12.24 -7.52
N VAL A 143 -9.15 11.51 -7.12
CA VAL A 143 -9.81 10.47 -7.93
C VAL A 143 -11.31 10.70 -7.97
N THR A 144 -11.98 10.18 -9.00
CA THR A 144 -13.42 10.40 -9.15
C THR A 144 -14.26 9.47 -8.27
N ASP A 145 -13.77 8.27 -8.00
CA ASP A 145 -14.43 7.34 -7.09
C ASP A 145 -13.48 6.29 -6.53
N LEU A 146 -13.88 5.67 -5.41
CA LEU A 146 -13.17 4.59 -4.73
C LEU A 146 -14.13 3.45 -4.38
N PRO A 147 -13.63 2.20 -4.31
CA PRO A 147 -14.48 1.05 -3.99
C PRO A 147 -15.21 1.21 -2.66
N LYS A 148 -16.41 0.63 -2.58
CA LYS A 148 -17.27 0.64 -1.39
C LYS A 148 -17.70 2.03 -0.91
N GLY A 149 -17.52 3.07 -1.72
CA GLY A 149 -17.85 4.45 -1.35
C GLY A 149 -16.85 5.08 -0.38
N ALA A 150 -15.63 4.56 -0.30
CA ALA A 150 -14.57 5.13 0.50
C ALA A 150 -14.22 6.55 0.02
N GLN A 151 -13.80 7.41 0.94
CA GLN A 151 -13.32 8.77 0.64
C GLN A 151 -11.82 8.80 0.37
N ILE A 152 -11.10 7.78 0.87
CA ILE A 152 -9.64 7.66 0.78
C ILE A 152 -9.22 6.21 0.57
N GLN A 153 -8.10 6.02 -0.11
CA GLN A 153 -7.37 4.76 -0.23
C GLN A 153 -5.88 5.06 -0.11
N ILE A 154 -5.14 4.22 0.60
CA ILE A 154 -3.70 4.41 0.80
C ILE A 154 -2.96 3.12 0.44
N GLU A 155 -1.87 3.25 -0.30
CA GLU A 155 -0.93 2.17 -0.56
C GLU A 155 0.48 2.57 -0.13
N ALA A 156 1.33 1.60 0.18
CA ALA A 156 2.65 1.87 0.70
C ALA A 156 3.69 0.86 0.17
N ILE A 157 4.94 1.28 0.24
CA ILE A 157 6.11 0.45 0.01
C ILE A 157 7.03 0.63 1.22
N ALA A 158 7.44 -0.48 1.83
CA ALA A 158 8.43 -0.49 2.90
C ALA A 158 9.78 -0.97 2.38
N GLY A 159 10.86 -0.43 2.93
CA GLY A 159 12.19 -0.97 2.75
C GLY A 159 12.33 -2.28 3.53
N ASN A 160 13.03 -3.24 2.95
CA ASN A 160 13.38 -4.50 3.58
C ASN A 160 14.90 -4.52 3.78
N ALA A 161 15.35 -4.69 5.01
CA ALA A 161 16.78 -4.65 5.35
C ALA A 161 17.54 -5.92 4.94
N GLU A 162 16.90 -6.88 4.29
CA GLU A 162 17.56 -8.12 3.91
C GLU A 162 18.70 -7.89 2.92
N GLY A 163 19.85 -8.41 3.26
CA GLY A 163 21.02 -8.54 2.40
C GLY A 163 22.03 -7.40 2.44
N THR A 164 21.78 -6.32 3.17
CA THR A 164 22.82 -5.31 3.42
C THR A 164 23.34 -5.50 4.85
N PRO A 165 24.59 -5.97 5.03
CA PRO A 165 25.17 -5.98 6.38
C PRO A 165 25.15 -4.57 6.94
N PRO A 166 24.90 -4.39 8.25
CA PRO A 166 24.97 -3.07 8.86
C PRO A 166 26.33 -2.47 8.55
N ILE A 167 26.30 -1.26 8.02
CA ILE A 167 27.53 -0.48 7.82
C ILE A 167 28.07 -0.22 9.23
N GLY A 168 29.14 -0.94 9.59
CA GLY A 168 29.84 -0.75 10.85
C GLY A 168 30.63 0.58 10.87
#